data_d4e7ae88bfa461a8a0bf63af0faba005
#
_entry.id   d4e7ae88bfa461a8a0bf63af0faba005
#
_cell.length_a   1.000
_cell.length_b   1.000
_cell.length_c   1.000
_cell.angle_alpha   90.00
_cell.angle_beta   90.00
_cell.angle_gamma   90.00
#
_symmetry.space_group_name_H-M   'P 1'
#
loop_
_entity.id
_entity.type
_entity.pdbx_description
1 polymer ?
#
loop_
_entity_poly.entity_id
_entity_poly.type
_entity_poly.pdbx_seq_one_letter_code
_entity_poly.pdbx_strand_id
1 'polypeptide(L)'
;MGIRVYKPTTNGRRNMTSLDFAEITTSTPEKSLLVALKKQAGRNNNGRITVRHHGGGHKRFYRLVDFKRNKDNVEAVVKTIEYDPNRSANIALVHYTDGVKAYIIIAPKGLEVGQRIVSGPEADIKVGNALPLANIPVGTLIHNIELKPGRGGELVRAAGASAQVLGQEGKYVLVRLQSGEVRMILGTCRATVGVVGNEQHGLVNLGKAGRSRWKGIRPTVRGSVMNPNDHPHGGGEGKAPVGRKAPSTPWGKPALGLKTRNKKAKSDKLIVRRRNEK
;
A
#
# COMPACT_ATOMS: atom_id res chain seq x y z
N MET A 1 -5.12 17.97 2.50
CA MET A 1 -3.81 17.67 3.13
C MET A 1 -2.73 18.35 2.32
N GLY A 2 -1.80 19.07 2.96
CA GLY A 2 -0.74 19.83 2.30
C GLY A 2 0.65 19.24 2.54
N ILE A 3 1.63 19.71 1.75
CA ILE A 3 3.04 19.41 1.96
C ILE A 3 3.71 20.58 2.65
N ARG A 4 4.27 20.33 3.83
CA ARG A 4 5.09 21.29 4.56
C ARG A 4 6.53 21.25 4.03
N VAL A 5 7.03 22.35 3.51
CA VAL A 5 8.42 22.54 3.11
C VAL A 5 9.21 23.14 4.27
N TYR A 6 10.42 22.65 4.52
CA TYR A 6 11.28 23.16 5.59
C TYR A 6 12.27 24.20 5.06
N LYS A 7 12.61 25.20 5.88
CA LYS A 7 13.67 26.18 5.58
C LYS A 7 15.02 25.46 5.44
N PRO A 8 15.89 25.86 4.50
CA PRO A 8 17.17 25.20 4.21
C PRO A 8 18.25 25.57 5.24
N THR A 9 18.00 25.38 6.52
CA THR A 9 18.94 25.73 7.62
C THR A 9 20.11 24.77 7.75
N THR A 10 19.98 23.54 7.25
CA THR A 10 21.02 22.52 7.25
C THR A 10 20.95 21.68 5.98
N ASN A 11 22.03 20.94 5.65
CA ASN A 11 22.04 20.04 4.48
C ASN A 11 20.89 19.03 4.50
N GLY A 12 20.55 18.48 5.65
CA GLY A 12 19.44 17.54 5.79
C GLY A 12 18.06 18.17 5.65
N ARG A 13 17.92 19.49 5.92
CA ARG A 13 16.65 20.22 5.78
C ARG A 13 16.46 20.87 4.43
N ARG A 14 17.51 21.08 3.64
CA ARG A 14 17.46 21.79 2.35
C ARG A 14 16.34 21.33 1.44
N ASN A 15 16.17 20.00 1.27
CA ASN A 15 15.17 19.41 0.39
C ASN A 15 14.13 18.60 1.17
N MET A 16 14.05 18.79 2.49
CA MET A 16 13.14 18.01 3.33
C MET A 16 11.72 18.56 3.22
N THR A 17 10.77 17.62 3.07
CA THR A 17 9.34 17.91 3.18
C THR A 17 8.67 16.93 4.13
N SER A 18 7.47 17.25 4.60
CA SER A 18 6.60 16.34 5.35
C SER A 18 5.15 16.64 5.01
N LEU A 19 4.27 15.72 5.35
CA LEU A 19 2.83 15.99 5.35
C LEU A 19 2.49 16.97 6.48
N ASP A 20 1.43 17.74 6.31
CA ASP A 20 0.90 18.65 7.33
C ASP A 20 0.03 17.95 8.38
N PHE A 21 -0.42 16.71 8.08
CA PHE A 21 -1.30 15.90 8.93
C PHE A 21 -2.66 16.54 9.27
N ALA A 22 -3.13 17.48 8.46
CA ALA A 22 -4.36 18.23 8.71
C ALA A 22 -5.63 17.35 8.81
N GLU A 23 -5.65 16.18 8.14
CA GLU A 23 -6.78 15.24 8.21
C GLU A 23 -6.78 14.38 9.48
N ILE A 24 -5.69 14.35 10.23
CA ILE A 24 -5.57 13.51 11.42
C ILE A 24 -6.23 14.20 12.61
N THR A 25 -7.21 13.52 13.20
CA THR A 25 -8.02 14.07 14.30
C THR A 25 -7.48 13.71 15.68
N THR A 26 -6.71 12.61 15.78
CA THR A 26 -6.08 12.21 17.05
C THR A 26 -4.72 11.56 16.82
N SER A 27 -3.82 11.75 17.79
CA SER A 27 -2.51 11.11 17.83
C SER A 27 -2.49 9.82 18.67
N THR A 28 -3.54 9.59 19.47
CA THR A 28 -3.61 8.43 20.39
C THR A 28 -4.43 7.32 19.76
N PRO A 29 -3.82 6.16 19.43
CA PRO A 29 -4.53 5.04 18.85
C PRO A 29 -5.35 4.27 19.90
N GLU A 30 -6.41 3.60 19.45
CA GLU A 30 -7.23 2.71 20.30
C GLU A 30 -6.40 1.52 20.76
N LYS A 31 -6.18 1.40 22.08
CA LYS A 31 -5.27 0.39 22.69
C LYS A 31 -5.74 -1.04 22.44
N SER A 32 -7.03 -1.30 22.47
CA SER A 32 -7.62 -2.63 22.24
C SER A 32 -7.34 -3.20 20.86
N LEU A 33 -7.05 -2.33 19.85
CA LEU A 33 -6.76 -2.69 18.48
C LEU A 33 -5.27 -2.68 18.14
N LEU A 34 -4.38 -2.62 19.15
CA LEU A 34 -2.93 -2.62 18.95
C LEU A 34 -2.33 -3.99 19.27
N VAL A 35 -1.45 -4.46 18.39
CA VAL A 35 -0.67 -5.69 18.56
C VAL A 35 0.82 -5.38 18.42
N ALA A 36 1.64 -6.02 19.26
CA ALA A 36 3.09 -5.88 19.18
C ALA A 36 3.63 -6.42 17.85
N LEU A 37 4.43 -5.62 17.16
CA LEU A 37 5.05 -6.01 15.89
C LEU A 37 6.49 -6.48 16.13
N LYS A 38 6.73 -7.80 16.01
CA LYS A 38 8.08 -8.37 16.07
C LYS A 38 8.91 -7.96 14.86
N LYS A 39 10.12 -7.48 15.11
CA LYS A 39 11.07 -7.10 14.05
C LYS A 39 11.89 -8.30 13.61
N GLN A 40 11.81 -8.68 12.34
CA GLN A 40 12.56 -9.81 11.75
C GLN A 40 13.83 -9.37 11.02
N ALA A 41 13.97 -8.07 10.73
CA ALA A 41 15.13 -7.49 10.04
C ALA A 41 15.51 -8.22 8.73
N GLY A 42 14.52 -8.66 7.97
CA GLY A 42 14.72 -9.38 6.69
C GLY A 42 15.27 -10.80 6.83
N ARG A 43 15.21 -11.40 8.02
CA ARG A 43 15.69 -12.77 8.28
C ARG A 43 14.52 -13.77 8.22
N ASN A 44 14.84 -14.98 7.73
CA ASN A 44 13.93 -16.12 7.73
C ASN A 44 13.94 -16.86 9.08
N ASN A 45 13.24 -17.99 9.17
CA ASN A 45 13.20 -18.87 10.36
C ASN A 45 14.57 -19.42 10.76
N ASN A 46 15.52 -19.56 9.80
CA ASN A 46 16.88 -20.02 10.03
C ASN A 46 17.86 -18.89 10.42
N GLY A 47 17.37 -17.67 10.64
CA GLY A 47 18.17 -16.50 10.96
C GLY A 47 18.97 -15.90 9.80
N ARG A 48 18.88 -16.45 8.57
CA ARG A 48 19.58 -15.96 7.40
C ARG A 48 18.85 -14.78 6.76
N ILE A 49 19.60 -13.81 6.27
CA ILE A 49 19.04 -12.65 5.55
C ILE A 49 18.55 -13.10 4.18
N THR A 50 17.24 -13.14 3.99
CA THR A 50 16.58 -13.43 2.71
C THR A 50 16.09 -12.18 2.00
N VAL A 51 15.81 -11.10 2.75
CA VAL A 51 15.45 -9.78 2.23
C VAL A 51 16.45 -8.77 2.75
N ARG A 52 17.34 -8.29 1.87
CA ARG A 52 18.39 -7.34 2.23
C ARG A 52 17.83 -5.95 2.53
N HIS A 53 18.63 -5.12 3.17
CA HIS A 53 18.37 -3.70 3.44
C HIS A 53 17.16 -3.43 4.34
N HIS A 54 16.77 -4.38 5.17
CA HIS A 54 15.75 -4.24 6.21
C HIS A 54 16.37 -4.36 7.61
N GLY A 55 15.82 -3.59 8.56
CA GLY A 55 16.19 -3.68 9.96
C GLY A 55 16.32 -2.33 10.65
N GLY A 56 16.36 -2.36 11.97
CA GLY A 56 16.29 -1.16 12.81
C GLY A 56 14.92 -0.49 12.71
N GLY A 57 14.90 0.82 12.62
CA GLY A 57 13.69 1.62 12.55
C GLY A 57 13.03 1.87 13.91
N HIS A 58 12.10 2.80 13.93
CA HIS A 58 11.36 3.17 15.14
C HIS A 58 10.48 2.00 15.63
N LYS A 59 10.24 1.89 16.95
CA LYS A 59 9.29 0.93 17.54
C LYS A 59 7.87 1.26 17.05
N ARG A 60 7.15 0.25 16.58
CA ARG A 60 5.77 0.37 16.04
C ARG A 60 4.90 -0.73 16.59
N PHE A 61 3.59 -0.42 16.73
CA PHE A 61 2.55 -1.40 16.93
C PHE A 61 1.77 -1.59 15.63
N TYR A 62 1.31 -2.80 15.39
CA TYR A 62 0.39 -3.08 14.30
C TYR A 62 -1.03 -2.71 14.74
N ARG A 63 -1.80 -2.07 13.84
CA ARG A 63 -3.22 -1.81 14.04
C ARG A 63 -4.02 -2.96 13.43
N LEU A 64 -4.91 -3.55 14.22
CA LEU A 64 -5.85 -4.55 13.72
C LEU A 64 -6.86 -3.85 12.81
N VAL A 65 -6.74 -4.09 11.53
CA VAL A 65 -7.55 -3.44 10.49
C VAL A 65 -8.55 -4.44 9.94
N ASP A 66 -9.81 -4.03 9.81
CA ASP A 66 -10.86 -4.84 9.22
C ASP A 66 -10.80 -4.80 7.70
N PHE A 67 -10.03 -5.72 7.10
CA PHE A 67 -9.94 -5.88 5.66
C PHE A 67 -11.13 -6.61 5.04
N LYS A 68 -11.95 -7.28 5.85
CA LYS A 68 -13.04 -8.12 5.36
C LYS A 68 -14.34 -7.36 5.19
N ARG A 69 -14.60 -6.40 6.09
CA ARG A 69 -15.85 -5.62 6.08
C ARG A 69 -17.09 -6.51 6.01
N ASN A 70 -17.11 -7.59 6.82
CA ASN A 70 -18.12 -8.64 6.76
C ASN A 70 -19.31 -8.42 7.71
N LYS A 71 -19.43 -7.26 8.33
CA LYS A 71 -20.61 -6.86 9.10
C LYS A 71 -21.63 -6.20 8.17
N ASP A 72 -22.48 -7.03 7.57
CA ASP A 72 -23.47 -6.56 6.62
C ASP A 72 -24.63 -5.86 7.33
N ASN A 73 -25.12 -4.78 6.73
CA ASN A 73 -26.28 -4.00 7.16
C ASN A 73 -26.17 -3.39 8.58
N VAL A 74 -24.96 -3.39 9.17
CA VAL A 74 -24.69 -2.72 10.45
C VAL A 74 -24.05 -1.38 10.18
N GLU A 75 -24.69 -0.31 10.61
CA GLU A 75 -24.12 1.04 10.52
C GLU A 75 -22.91 1.20 11.41
N ALA A 76 -21.92 1.89 10.92
CA ALA A 76 -20.76 2.32 11.69
C ALA A 76 -20.56 3.83 11.54
N VAL A 77 -20.21 4.49 12.62
CA VAL A 77 -19.93 5.93 12.66
C VAL A 77 -18.43 6.15 12.75
N VAL A 78 -17.88 6.97 11.85
CA VAL A 78 -16.47 7.39 11.88
C VAL A 78 -16.23 8.27 13.12
N LYS A 79 -15.34 7.83 14.00
CA LYS A 79 -14.99 8.56 15.23
C LYS A 79 -13.72 9.37 15.10
N THR A 80 -12.67 8.77 14.53
CA THR A 80 -11.38 9.43 14.35
C THR A 80 -10.71 9.02 13.04
N ILE A 81 -9.86 9.91 12.51
CA ILE A 81 -8.93 9.60 11.43
C ILE A 81 -7.53 9.63 12.03
N GLU A 82 -6.75 8.57 11.84
CA GLU A 82 -5.50 8.32 12.53
C GLU A 82 -4.35 8.00 11.58
N TYR A 83 -3.14 8.40 12.00
CA TYR A 83 -1.90 7.99 11.33
C TYR A 83 -1.54 6.54 11.68
N ASP A 84 -1.24 5.73 10.67
CA ASP A 84 -0.67 4.39 10.87
C ASP A 84 0.78 4.33 10.32
N PRO A 85 1.80 4.07 11.17
CA PRO A 85 3.19 3.96 10.73
C PRO A 85 3.49 2.72 9.87
N ASN A 86 2.54 1.79 9.74
CA ASN A 86 2.73 0.55 8.99
C ASN A 86 2.26 0.62 7.54
N ARG A 87 1.58 1.71 7.16
CA ARG A 87 1.07 1.92 5.80
C ARG A 87 1.20 3.37 5.36
N SER A 88 1.03 3.62 4.08
CA SER A 88 1.08 4.96 3.51
C SER A 88 -0.23 5.75 3.70
N ALA A 89 -1.35 5.05 3.77
CA ALA A 89 -2.67 5.64 3.95
C ALA A 89 -3.00 5.87 5.42
N ASN A 90 -3.82 6.88 5.73
CA ASN A 90 -4.44 7.06 7.04
C ASN A 90 -5.52 5.99 7.25
N ILE A 91 -5.84 5.71 8.50
CA ILE A 91 -6.90 4.78 8.91
C ILE A 91 -7.98 5.54 9.67
N ALA A 92 -9.20 5.03 9.64
CA ALA A 92 -10.30 5.58 10.43
C ALA A 92 -10.78 4.57 11.47
N LEU A 93 -10.95 5.03 12.71
CA LEU A 93 -11.62 4.29 13.76
C LEU A 93 -13.13 4.47 13.61
N VAL A 94 -13.86 3.38 13.57
CA VAL A 94 -15.32 3.40 13.51
C VAL A 94 -15.92 2.67 14.71
N HIS A 95 -17.08 3.13 15.12
CA HIS A 95 -17.92 2.46 16.11
C HIS A 95 -19.17 1.97 15.39
N TYR A 96 -19.38 0.68 15.42
CA TYR A 96 -20.61 0.06 14.95
C TYR A 96 -21.74 0.28 15.96
N THR A 97 -22.98 0.29 15.49
CA THR A 97 -24.17 0.43 16.33
C THR A 97 -24.33 -0.70 17.35
N ASP A 98 -23.71 -1.86 17.08
CA ASP A 98 -23.64 -3.00 18.01
C ASP A 98 -22.56 -2.87 19.10
N GLY A 99 -21.92 -1.71 19.23
CA GLY A 99 -20.89 -1.42 20.24
C GLY A 99 -19.47 -1.87 19.88
N VAL A 100 -19.27 -2.54 18.76
CA VAL A 100 -17.93 -2.98 18.33
C VAL A 100 -17.14 -1.82 17.75
N LYS A 101 -15.87 -1.71 18.16
CA LYS A 101 -14.90 -0.78 17.57
C LYS A 101 -14.06 -1.52 16.53
N ALA A 102 -13.82 -0.92 15.39
CA ALA A 102 -12.92 -1.45 14.37
C ALA A 102 -12.20 -0.34 13.61
N TYR A 103 -10.97 -0.61 13.17
CA TYR A 103 -10.35 0.23 12.15
C TYR A 103 -10.83 -0.21 10.78
N ILE A 104 -11.45 0.68 10.02
CA ILE A 104 -11.57 0.49 8.58
C ILE A 104 -10.18 0.70 7.96
N ILE A 105 -9.90 -0.02 6.89
CA ILE A 105 -8.56 -0.14 6.33
C ILE A 105 -7.91 1.18 6.06
N ILE A 106 -8.64 2.06 5.45
CA ILE A 106 -8.08 3.25 4.83
C ILE A 106 -9.14 4.31 4.93
N ALA A 107 -8.77 5.48 5.41
CA ALA A 107 -9.62 6.64 5.25
C ALA A 107 -9.67 7.00 3.75
N PRO A 108 -10.81 6.83 3.06
CA PRO A 108 -10.93 7.33 1.71
C PRO A 108 -10.86 8.86 1.70
N LYS A 109 -10.53 9.43 0.55
CA LYS A 109 -10.53 10.86 0.34
C LYS A 109 -11.94 11.42 0.56
N GLY A 110 -12.04 12.47 1.37
CA GLY A 110 -13.31 13.12 1.68
C GLY A 110 -14.12 12.42 2.79
N LEU A 111 -13.54 11.45 3.51
CA LEU A 111 -14.18 10.88 4.70
C LEU A 111 -14.09 11.87 5.85
N GLU A 112 -15.20 12.11 6.54
CA GLU A 112 -15.28 13.03 7.66
C GLU A 112 -15.67 12.32 8.97
N VAL A 113 -15.28 12.90 10.09
CA VAL A 113 -15.71 12.44 11.43
C VAL A 113 -17.20 12.63 11.58
N GLY A 114 -17.90 11.64 12.10
CA GLY A 114 -19.36 11.63 12.22
C GLY A 114 -20.07 11.00 11.02
N GLN A 115 -19.40 10.81 9.89
CA GLN A 115 -19.98 10.15 8.72
C GLN A 115 -20.40 8.71 9.05
N ARG A 116 -21.57 8.31 8.58
CA ARG A 116 -22.07 6.94 8.67
C ARG A 116 -21.61 6.13 7.46
N ILE A 117 -21.17 4.92 7.70
CA ILE A 117 -20.75 3.96 6.67
C ILE A 117 -21.41 2.62 6.90
N VAL A 118 -21.72 1.94 5.82
CA VAL A 118 -22.36 0.62 5.83
C VAL A 118 -21.59 -0.34 4.93
N SER A 119 -21.65 -1.61 5.27
CA SER A 119 -21.15 -2.69 4.41
C SER A 119 -22.32 -3.62 4.08
N GLY A 120 -22.35 -4.16 2.87
CA GLY A 120 -23.38 -5.11 2.47
C GLY A 120 -23.83 -4.94 1.02
N PRO A 121 -24.62 -5.90 0.50
CA PRO A 121 -25.08 -5.86 -0.88
C PRO A 121 -26.06 -4.71 -1.16
N GLU A 122 -26.78 -4.24 -0.16
CA GLU A 122 -27.79 -3.17 -0.25
C GLU A 122 -27.26 -1.80 0.15
N ALA A 123 -25.97 -1.68 0.46
CA ALA A 123 -25.36 -0.43 0.86
C ALA A 123 -25.39 0.60 -0.29
N ASP A 124 -25.67 1.87 0.01
CA ASP A 124 -25.60 2.97 -0.96
C ASP A 124 -24.20 3.13 -1.56
N ILE A 125 -24.14 3.65 -2.79
CA ILE A 125 -22.88 3.98 -3.48
C ILE A 125 -22.31 5.29 -2.95
N LYS A 126 -21.92 5.28 -1.66
CA LYS A 126 -21.30 6.41 -0.96
C LYS A 126 -19.85 6.10 -0.59
N VAL A 127 -19.02 7.13 -0.54
CA VAL A 127 -17.60 7.00 -0.18
C VAL A 127 -17.47 6.35 1.20
N GLY A 128 -16.67 5.28 1.28
CA GLY A 128 -16.44 4.52 2.52
C GLY A 128 -17.33 3.28 2.68
N ASN A 129 -18.42 3.14 1.93
CA ASN A 129 -19.26 1.96 1.94
C ASN A 129 -18.58 0.79 1.19
N ALA A 130 -18.83 -0.43 1.65
CA ALA A 130 -18.26 -1.64 1.06
C ALA A 130 -19.36 -2.54 0.52
N LEU A 131 -19.23 -2.91 -0.76
CA LEU A 131 -20.23 -3.70 -1.50
C LEU A 131 -19.55 -4.85 -2.27
N PRO A 132 -20.33 -5.91 -2.63
CA PRO A 132 -19.93 -6.82 -3.70
C PRO A 132 -19.71 -6.06 -5.01
N LEU A 133 -18.69 -6.44 -5.78
CA LEU A 133 -18.36 -5.78 -7.04
C LEU A 133 -19.50 -5.78 -8.06
N ALA A 134 -20.32 -6.84 -8.07
CA ALA A 134 -21.49 -6.94 -8.95
C ALA A 134 -22.52 -5.83 -8.71
N ASN A 135 -22.59 -5.26 -7.50
CA ASN A 135 -23.54 -4.23 -7.12
C ASN A 135 -22.99 -2.80 -7.29
N ILE A 136 -21.75 -2.68 -7.78
CA ILE A 136 -21.11 -1.37 -7.97
C ILE A 136 -21.26 -0.93 -9.42
N PRO A 137 -21.83 0.25 -9.69
CA PRO A 137 -22.02 0.76 -11.06
C PRO A 137 -20.69 0.92 -11.82
N VAL A 138 -20.77 0.74 -13.14
CA VAL A 138 -19.65 1.00 -14.06
C VAL A 138 -19.19 2.44 -13.96
N GLY A 139 -17.90 2.66 -14.07
CA GLY A 139 -17.29 4.00 -13.94
C GLY A 139 -16.92 4.37 -12.50
N THR A 140 -17.47 3.70 -11.48
CA THR A 140 -17.20 4.01 -10.07
C THR A 140 -15.74 3.74 -9.71
N LEU A 141 -15.15 4.67 -8.95
CA LEU A 141 -13.82 4.51 -8.36
C LEU A 141 -13.92 3.72 -7.06
N ILE A 142 -13.10 2.71 -6.93
CA ILE A 142 -13.09 1.77 -5.80
C ILE A 142 -11.68 1.55 -5.27
N HIS A 143 -11.60 1.10 -4.03
CA HIS A 143 -10.35 0.70 -3.37
C HIS A 143 -10.57 -0.51 -2.47
N ASN A 144 -9.52 -1.02 -1.82
CA ASN A 144 -9.58 -2.17 -0.91
C ASN A 144 -10.31 -3.38 -1.52
N ILE A 145 -9.88 -3.82 -2.69
CA ILE A 145 -10.55 -4.83 -3.50
C ILE A 145 -10.11 -6.23 -3.09
N GLU A 146 -11.06 -7.13 -2.89
CA GLU A 146 -10.79 -8.54 -2.69
C GLU A 146 -10.42 -9.23 -4.01
N LEU A 147 -9.57 -10.26 -3.91
CA LEU A 147 -9.28 -11.19 -5.02
C LEU A 147 -10.01 -12.53 -4.89
N LYS A 148 -10.38 -12.89 -3.67
CA LYS A 148 -11.15 -14.08 -3.34
C LYS A 148 -12.22 -13.70 -2.32
N PRO A 149 -13.47 -14.16 -2.49
CA PRO A 149 -14.55 -13.81 -1.57
C PRO A 149 -14.20 -14.16 -0.11
N GLY A 150 -14.46 -13.22 0.81
CA GLY A 150 -14.28 -13.39 2.25
C GLY A 150 -12.81 -13.41 2.74
N ARG A 151 -11.84 -13.24 1.86
CA ARG A 151 -10.43 -13.16 2.25
C ARG A 151 -10.02 -11.81 2.80
N GLY A 152 -10.75 -10.78 2.43
CA GLY A 152 -10.44 -9.38 2.72
C GLY A 152 -9.69 -8.69 1.58
N GLY A 153 -9.74 -7.37 1.56
CA GLY A 153 -9.12 -6.56 0.51
C GLY A 153 -7.62 -6.76 0.39
N GLU A 154 -7.15 -7.01 -0.82
CA GLU A 154 -5.73 -7.25 -1.15
C GLU A 154 -5.17 -6.18 -2.09
N LEU A 155 -5.98 -5.65 -3.01
CA LEU A 155 -5.55 -4.67 -4.01
C LEU A 155 -5.99 -3.25 -3.63
N VAL A 156 -5.28 -2.27 -4.20
CA VAL A 156 -5.63 -0.83 -4.11
C VAL A 156 -5.77 -0.35 -2.66
N ARG A 157 -4.67 -0.46 -1.90
CA ARG A 157 -4.63 -0.09 -0.46
C ARG A 157 -3.60 1.00 -0.14
N ALA A 158 -2.81 1.41 -1.11
CA ALA A 158 -1.79 2.46 -0.92
C ALA A 158 -2.43 3.85 -0.97
N ALA A 159 -1.80 4.84 -0.35
CA ALA A 159 -2.23 6.24 -0.39
C ALA A 159 -2.43 6.73 -1.83
N GLY A 160 -3.54 7.40 -2.09
CA GLY A 160 -3.91 7.94 -3.41
C GLY A 160 -4.27 6.88 -4.46
N ALA A 161 -4.30 5.60 -4.10
CA ALA A 161 -4.63 4.55 -5.06
C ALA A 161 -6.13 4.45 -5.30
N SER A 162 -6.50 4.15 -6.54
CA SER A 162 -7.87 3.83 -6.95
C SER A 162 -7.87 2.81 -8.09
N ALA A 163 -8.97 2.13 -8.27
CA ALA A 163 -9.27 1.32 -9.43
C ALA A 163 -10.67 1.70 -9.94
N GLN A 164 -10.97 1.41 -11.20
CA GLN A 164 -12.24 1.74 -11.81
C GLN A 164 -12.96 0.47 -12.28
N VAL A 165 -14.23 0.37 -11.99
CA VAL A 165 -15.10 -0.67 -12.55
C VAL A 165 -15.37 -0.34 -14.00
N LEU A 166 -15.09 -1.26 -14.93
CA LEU A 166 -15.27 -1.07 -16.37
C LEU A 166 -16.54 -1.74 -16.91
N GLY A 167 -16.91 -2.87 -16.34
CA GLY A 167 -18.05 -3.65 -16.82
C GLY A 167 -18.17 -4.98 -16.08
N GLN A 168 -19.20 -5.73 -16.42
CA GLN A 168 -19.46 -7.06 -15.89
C GLN A 168 -19.60 -8.07 -17.03
N GLU A 169 -18.94 -9.21 -16.90
CA GLU A 169 -18.99 -10.34 -17.82
C GLU A 169 -19.36 -11.63 -17.04
N GLY A 170 -20.62 -12.04 -17.12
CA GLY A 170 -21.15 -13.17 -16.38
C GLY A 170 -20.89 -13.03 -14.88
N LYS A 171 -20.12 -13.94 -14.29
CA LYS A 171 -19.76 -13.93 -12.86
C LYS A 171 -18.59 -13.03 -12.51
N TYR A 172 -17.92 -12.41 -13.49
CA TYR A 172 -16.76 -11.56 -13.28
C TYR A 172 -17.07 -10.11 -13.53
N VAL A 173 -16.37 -9.23 -12.81
CA VAL A 173 -16.35 -7.79 -13.02
C VAL A 173 -14.98 -7.40 -13.53
N LEU A 174 -14.95 -6.59 -14.58
CA LEU A 174 -13.72 -6.02 -15.15
C LEU A 174 -13.30 -4.80 -14.35
N VAL A 175 -12.10 -4.83 -13.83
CA VAL A 175 -11.55 -3.73 -13.01
C VAL A 175 -10.23 -3.26 -13.60
N ARG A 176 -10.14 -1.96 -13.89
CA ARG A 176 -8.91 -1.27 -14.31
C ARG A 176 -8.17 -0.77 -13.07
N LEU A 177 -6.98 -1.31 -12.85
CA LEU A 177 -6.09 -0.89 -11.78
C LEU A 177 -5.35 0.41 -12.15
N GLN A 178 -4.80 1.10 -11.16
CA GLN A 178 -4.00 2.32 -11.34
C GLN A 178 -2.79 2.11 -12.27
N SER A 179 -2.24 0.88 -12.36
CA SER A 179 -1.17 0.53 -13.30
C SER A 179 -1.60 0.46 -14.77
N GLY A 180 -2.91 0.55 -15.07
CA GLY A 180 -3.49 0.32 -16.39
C GLY A 180 -3.84 -1.14 -16.69
N GLU A 181 -3.46 -2.10 -15.82
CA GLU A 181 -3.84 -3.51 -15.95
C GLU A 181 -5.36 -3.67 -15.77
N VAL A 182 -6.00 -4.38 -16.69
CA VAL A 182 -7.41 -4.77 -16.59
C VAL A 182 -7.51 -6.21 -16.17
N ARG A 183 -8.26 -6.48 -15.10
CA ARG A 183 -8.44 -7.80 -14.51
C ARG A 183 -9.90 -8.17 -14.35
N MET A 184 -10.16 -9.45 -14.50
CA MET A 184 -11.43 -10.09 -14.09
C MET A 184 -11.36 -10.44 -12.60
N ILE A 185 -12.35 -10.01 -11.83
CA ILE A 185 -12.51 -10.33 -10.41
C ILE A 185 -13.93 -10.85 -10.22
N LEU A 186 -14.11 -11.86 -9.38
CA LEU A 186 -15.45 -12.40 -9.11
C LEU A 186 -16.38 -11.30 -8.57
N GLY A 187 -17.61 -11.22 -9.08
CA GLY A 187 -18.59 -10.22 -8.67
C GLY A 187 -18.97 -10.30 -7.18
N THR A 188 -18.82 -11.47 -6.56
CA THR A 188 -19.03 -11.69 -5.11
C THR A 188 -17.90 -11.14 -4.24
N CYS A 189 -16.72 -10.81 -4.82
CA CYS A 189 -15.65 -10.11 -4.10
C CYS A 189 -16.09 -8.72 -3.71
N ARG A 190 -15.65 -8.26 -2.55
CA ARG A 190 -16.00 -6.92 -2.03
C ARG A 190 -14.97 -5.87 -2.41
N ALA A 191 -15.44 -4.65 -2.54
CA ALA A 191 -14.63 -3.47 -2.66
C ALA A 191 -15.24 -2.31 -1.89
N THR A 192 -14.45 -1.30 -1.56
CA THR A 192 -14.92 -0.08 -0.91
C THR A 192 -14.99 1.05 -1.93
N VAL A 193 -16.07 1.81 -1.93
CA VAL A 193 -16.30 2.94 -2.84
C VAL A 193 -15.38 4.11 -2.47
N GLY A 194 -14.80 4.75 -3.48
CA GLY A 194 -13.96 5.95 -3.35
C GLY A 194 -12.48 5.69 -3.62
N VAL A 195 -11.68 6.75 -3.49
CA VAL A 195 -10.23 6.78 -3.66
C VAL A 195 -9.56 6.78 -2.29
N VAL A 196 -8.42 6.13 -2.14
CA VAL A 196 -7.64 6.17 -0.89
C VAL A 196 -7.15 7.59 -0.61
N GLY A 197 -7.29 8.06 0.62
CA GLY A 197 -6.79 9.36 1.07
C GLY A 197 -5.25 9.45 1.11
N ASN A 198 -4.73 10.58 1.63
CA ASN A 198 -3.29 10.84 1.75
C ASN A 198 -2.52 10.80 0.42
N GLU A 199 -3.09 11.31 -0.65
CA GLU A 199 -2.55 11.27 -2.03
C GLU A 199 -1.12 11.82 -2.12
N GLN A 200 -0.79 12.85 -1.33
CA GLN A 200 0.50 13.52 -1.37
C GLN A 200 1.62 12.75 -0.66
N HIS A 201 1.34 11.57 -0.09
CA HIS A 201 2.35 10.76 0.60
C HIS A 201 3.58 10.45 -0.28
N GLY A 202 3.36 10.20 -1.57
CA GLY A 202 4.41 9.90 -2.54
C GLY A 202 5.32 11.10 -2.88
N LEU A 203 4.87 12.33 -2.63
CA LEU A 203 5.60 13.57 -2.92
C LEU A 203 6.54 14.00 -1.78
N VAL A 204 6.50 13.31 -0.64
CA VAL A 204 7.32 13.63 0.52
C VAL A 204 8.78 13.29 0.28
N ASN A 205 9.66 14.29 0.37
CA ASN A 205 11.09 14.12 0.32
C ASN A 205 11.67 13.93 1.73
N LEU A 206 12.34 12.81 1.96
CA LEU A 206 12.91 12.49 3.27
C LEU A 206 14.05 13.44 3.66
N GLY A 207 14.82 13.97 2.71
CA GLY A 207 15.87 14.96 2.87
C GLY A 207 17.16 14.44 3.49
N LYS A 208 17.13 13.40 4.33
CA LYS A 208 18.32 12.82 4.98
C LYS A 208 18.24 11.32 5.16
N ALA A 209 19.39 10.65 5.15
CA ALA A 209 19.50 9.20 5.33
C ALA A 209 18.93 8.71 6.68
N GLY A 210 19.04 9.52 7.75
CA GLY A 210 18.47 9.17 9.06
C GLY A 210 16.97 8.93 9.04
N ARG A 211 16.19 9.66 8.22
CA ARG A 211 14.74 9.40 8.08
C ARG A 211 14.45 8.05 7.42
N SER A 212 15.27 7.62 6.45
CA SER A 212 15.19 6.26 5.89
C SER A 212 15.52 5.21 6.95
N ARG A 213 16.51 5.46 7.80
CA ARG A 213 16.86 4.59 8.94
C ARG A 213 15.71 4.45 9.92
N TRP A 214 14.98 5.54 10.23
CA TRP A 214 13.79 5.49 11.09
C TRP A 214 12.67 4.61 10.53
N LYS A 215 12.54 4.54 9.20
CA LYS A 215 11.58 3.66 8.52
C LYS A 215 12.01 2.19 8.48
N GLY A 216 13.22 1.87 8.96
CA GLY A 216 13.75 0.49 8.95
C GLY A 216 14.48 0.12 7.67
N ILE A 217 14.79 1.09 6.81
CA ILE A 217 15.57 0.90 5.59
C ILE A 217 17.05 1.02 5.93
N ARG A 218 17.84 -0.02 5.68
CA ARG A 218 19.29 -0.04 5.85
C ARG A 218 19.98 0.51 4.60
N PRO A 219 21.22 1.02 4.72
CA PRO A 219 22.00 1.50 3.57
C PRO A 219 22.17 0.40 2.52
N THR A 220 22.20 0.82 1.25
CA THR A 220 22.48 -0.04 0.10
C THR A 220 23.84 0.31 -0.45
N VAL A 221 24.72 -0.69 -0.60
CA VAL A 221 26.03 -0.57 -1.22
C VAL A 221 25.90 -0.91 -2.71
N ARG A 222 26.49 -0.11 -3.58
CA ARG A 222 26.52 -0.34 -5.03
C ARG A 222 27.43 -1.53 -5.36
N GLY A 223 27.05 -2.37 -6.33
CA GLY A 223 27.86 -3.50 -6.77
C GLY A 223 29.25 -3.08 -7.30
N SER A 224 29.36 -1.89 -7.92
CA SER A 224 30.62 -1.37 -8.47
C SER A 224 31.68 -1.02 -7.43
N VAL A 225 31.36 -0.96 -6.13
CA VAL A 225 32.30 -0.71 -5.03
C VAL A 225 32.61 -1.97 -4.22
N MET A 226 32.14 -3.12 -4.71
CA MET A 226 32.42 -4.44 -4.13
C MET A 226 33.57 -5.10 -4.85
N ASN A 227 34.08 -6.22 -4.28
CA ASN A 227 35.06 -7.05 -4.94
C ASN A 227 34.44 -7.90 -6.09
N PRO A 228 35.24 -8.40 -7.05
CA PRO A 228 34.73 -9.19 -8.17
C PRO A 228 34.02 -10.48 -7.75
N ASN A 229 34.37 -11.08 -6.61
CA ASN A 229 33.73 -12.26 -6.04
C ASN A 229 32.35 -11.95 -5.42
N ASP A 230 32.08 -10.70 -5.02
CA ASP A 230 30.84 -10.30 -4.32
C ASP A 230 29.73 -9.83 -5.27
N HIS A 231 30.15 -9.27 -6.42
CA HIS A 231 29.18 -8.71 -7.38
C HIS A 231 29.74 -8.72 -8.82
N PRO A 232 28.91 -9.02 -9.84
CA PRO A 232 29.32 -8.97 -11.25
C PRO A 232 29.83 -7.60 -11.74
N HIS A 233 29.58 -6.51 -11.00
CA HIS A 233 30.11 -5.18 -11.29
C HIS A 233 31.33 -4.83 -10.42
N GLY A 234 31.79 -5.77 -9.60
CA GLY A 234 32.90 -5.53 -8.67
C GLY A 234 34.26 -5.50 -9.38
N GLY A 235 35.23 -4.91 -8.67
CA GLY A 235 36.57 -4.74 -9.17
C GLY A 235 36.81 -3.43 -9.94
N GLY A 236 38.05 -3.24 -10.38
CA GLY A 236 38.50 -2.02 -11.05
C GLY A 236 39.06 -0.97 -10.11
N GLU A 237 39.67 0.05 -10.69
CA GLU A 237 40.34 1.16 -9.99
C GLU A 237 39.44 2.39 -9.90
N GLY A 238 39.40 3.05 -8.76
CA GLY A 238 38.67 4.31 -8.53
C GLY A 238 37.17 4.18 -8.77
N LYS A 239 36.61 5.03 -9.62
CA LYS A 239 35.17 5.02 -10.01
C LYS A 239 34.95 4.15 -11.27
N ALA A 240 35.26 2.87 -11.19
CA ALA A 240 35.07 1.94 -12.32
C ALA A 240 33.61 1.93 -12.80
N PRO A 241 33.37 1.89 -14.13
CA PRO A 241 32.05 1.75 -14.73
C PRO A 241 31.48 0.34 -14.53
N VAL A 242 30.20 0.15 -14.86
CA VAL A 242 29.56 -1.17 -14.83
C VAL A 242 30.21 -2.18 -15.80
N GLY A 243 30.78 -1.69 -16.91
CA GLY A 243 31.52 -2.49 -17.89
C GLY A 243 30.73 -3.56 -18.64
N ARG A 244 29.38 -3.48 -18.62
CA ARG A 244 28.47 -4.44 -19.25
C ARG A 244 27.39 -3.73 -20.07
N LYS A 245 26.81 -4.42 -21.06
CA LYS A 245 25.69 -3.89 -21.88
C LYS A 245 24.49 -3.45 -21.04
N ALA A 246 24.23 -4.15 -19.91
CA ALA A 246 23.15 -3.82 -18.99
C ALA A 246 23.58 -4.14 -17.54
N PRO A 247 23.03 -3.44 -16.53
CA PRO A 247 23.27 -3.75 -15.13
C PRO A 247 22.83 -5.16 -14.79
N SER A 248 23.59 -5.83 -13.93
CA SER A 248 23.31 -7.17 -13.42
C SER A 248 22.98 -7.14 -11.94
N THR A 249 22.19 -8.10 -11.49
CA THR A 249 21.96 -8.38 -10.07
C THR A 249 23.19 -9.07 -9.47
N PRO A 250 23.32 -9.16 -8.13
CA PRO A 250 24.41 -9.92 -7.49
C PRO A 250 24.50 -11.38 -7.94
N TRP A 251 23.42 -11.95 -8.44
CA TRP A 251 23.36 -13.33 -8.97
C TRP A 251 23.52 -13.41 -10.50
N GLY A 252 24.01 -12.36 -11.15
CA GLY A 252 24.31 -12.34 -12.58
C GLY A 252 23.13 -12.20 -13.53
N LYS A 253 21.90 -12.09 -13.02
CA LYS A 253 20.71 -11.87 -13.86
C LYS A 253 20.60 -10.40 -14.27
N PRO A 254 20.01 -10.07 -15.44
CA PRO A 254 19.70 -8.69 -15.80
C PRO A 254 18.90 -7.98 -14.70
N ALA A 255 19.37 -6.80 -14.26
CA ALA A 255 18.70 -6.03 -13.22
C ALA A 255 17.46 -5.27 -13.74
N LEU A 256 17.43 -4.92 -15.03
CA LEU A 256 16.36 -4.18 -15.68
C LEU A 256 15.80 -4.97 -16.87
N GLY A 257 14.51 -4.80 -17.15
CA GLY A 257 13.84 -5.36 -18.32
C GLY A 257 13.50 -6.84 -18.26
N LEU A 258 13.98 -7.60 -17.27
CA LEU A 258 13.66 -9.02 -17.14
C LEU A 258 12.21 -9.22 -16.68
N LYS A 259 11.42 -9.92 -17.51
CA LYS A 259 10.05 -10.33 -17.16
C LYS A 259 10.10 -11.51 -16.19
N THR A 260 9.90 -11.25 -14.89
CA THR A 260 10.01 -12.26 -13.82
C THR A 260 8.70 -12.96 -13.48
N ARG A 261 7.54 -12.49 -14.00
CA ARG A 261 6.26 -13.14 -13.78
C ARG A 261 6.25 -14.55 -14.37
N ASN A 262 5.79 -15.53 -13.60
CA ASN A 262 5.61 -16.89 -14.10
C ASN A 262 4.48 -16.91 -15.15
N LYS A 263 4.83 -17.29 -16.38
CA LYS A 263 3.87 -17.38 -17.52
C LYS A 263 2.78 -18.43 -17.32
N LYS A 264 3.01 -19.44 -16.45
CA LYS A 264 2.05 -20.50 -16.10
C LYS A 264 1.26 -20.20 -14.83
N ALA A 265 1.32 -18.97 -14.32
CA ALA A 265 0.56 -18.59 -13.11
C ALA A 265 -0.96 -18.72 -13.38
N LYS A 266 -1.69 -19.41 -12.48
CA LYS A 266 -3.15 -19.59 -12.60
C LYS A 266 -3.91 -18.28 -12.72
N SER A 267 -3.40 -17.20 -12.09
CA SER A 267 -3.97 -15.86 -12.15
C SER A 267 -3.79 -15.15 -13.50
N ASP A 268 -3.00 -15.71 -14.42
CA ASP A 268 -2.76 -15.10 -15.74
C ASP A 268 -4.03 -15.10 -16.60
N LYS A 269 -4.88 -16.12 -16.44
CA LYS A 269 -6.18 -16.23 -17.11
C LYS A 269 -7.16 -15.12 -16.73
N LEU A 270 -6.94 -14.45 -15.60
CA LEU A 270 -7.79 -13.38 -15.09
C LEU A 270 -7.30 -11.98 -15.51
N ILE A 271 -6.21 -11.88 -16.26
CA ILE A 271 -5.68 -10.61 -16.78
C ILE A 271 -6.15 -10.48 -18.22
N VAL A 272 -7.03 -9.52 -18.48
CA VAL A 272 -7.56 -9.23 -19.81
C VAL A 272 -6.57 -8.39 -20.60
N ARG A 273 -6.01 -7.34 -19.97
CA ARG A 273 -5.01 -6.46 -20.57
C ARG A 273 -3.89 -6.17 -19.58
N ARG A 274 -2.65 -6.31 -20.02
CA ARG A 274 -1.48 -5.98 -19.20
C ARG A 274 -1.20 -4.48 -19.22
N ARG A 275 -0.49 -3.98 -18.20
CA ARG A 275 -0.19 -2.55 -18.04
C ARG A 275 0.53 -1.89 -19.24
N ASN A 276 1.28 -2.66 -20.03
CA ASN A 276 2.09 -2.17 -21.14
C ASN A 276 1.54 -2.61 -22.51
N GLU A 277 0.36 -3.20 -22.57
CA GLU A 277 -0.33 -3.50 -23.84
C GLU A 277 -1.06 -2.24 -24.32
N LYS A 278 -0.76 -1.88 -25.58
CA LYS A 278 -1.44 -0.80 -26.31
C LYS A 278 -2.78 -1.26 -26.83
#